data_1e44b54be5a9fd0755b4b1813378b347
#
_entry.id   1e44b54be5a9fd0755b4b1813378b347
#
_cell.length_a   1.000
_cell.length_b   1.000
_cell.length_c   1.000
_cell.angle_alpha   90.00
_cell.angle_beta   90.00
_cell.angle_gamma   90.00
#
_symmetry.space_group_name_H-M   'P 1'
#
loop_
_entity.id
_entity.type
_entity.pdbx_description
1 polymer ?
#
loop_
_entity_poly.entity_id
_entity_poly.type
_entity_poly.pdbx_seq_one_letter_code
_entity_poly.pdbx_strand_id
1 'polypeptide(L)'
;MSYKSPIEDLKYNLSMLDYSNTIGSIERFKEYDADTLMSVVGEIGKLNEQEVVETNKIGDREGLKFIPDGAEGPEVHTPEVYKKLYKTVRDSGYVGATMPTEFGGGGAPFTTAILSGEIGIASNMAFYMGPGLSHGAMKTILKKGSDELKQKYLPKLVSGEWMGTMCLTEPQCGTDLGLIKTTANPVDDHYELNGQKIWISFGEHDLTENIIHLVLAKLPDAPDGIKGISLFLVPKRLEDNSRNQIFCGGLEHKLGINSSPTCVMNLDNAKGWLVGDKHKGMEAMFLMMNDARLKVGLQ
;
A
#
# COMPACT_ATOMS: atom_id res chain seq x y z
N MET A 1 -15.22 -0.75 -26.94
CA MET A 1 -14.32 -1.94 -26.95
C MET A 1 -14.26 -2.45 -25.52
N SER A 2 -14.44 -3.75 -25.32
CA SER A 2 -14.19 -4.38 -24.01
C SER A 2 -12.69 -4.50 -23.79
N TYR A 3 -12.21 -4.24 -22.57
CA TYR A 3 -10.82 -4.46 -22.18
C TYR A 3 -10.45 -5.93 -22.39
N LYS A 4 -9.24 -6.16 -22.86
CA LYS A 4 -8.62 -7.49 -22.99
C LYS A 4 -7.24 -7.45 -22.38
N SER A 5 -6.96 -8.39 -21.48
CA SER A 5 -5.65 -8.54 -20.86
C SER A 5 -4.64 -9.01 -21.91
N PRO A 6 -3.45 -8.38 -22.00
CA PRO A 6 -2.45 -8.67 -23.03
C PRO A 6 -1.63 -9.94 -22.70
N ILE A 7 -2.31 -11.07 -22.43
CA ILE A 7 -1.67 -12.29 -21.93
C ILE A 7 -0.61 -12.83 -22.88
N GLU A 8 -0.88 -12.81 -24.19
CA GLU A 8 0.08 -13.32 -25.19
C GLU A 8 1.34 -12.43 -25.28
N ASP A 9 1.17 -11.10 -25.16
CA ASP A 9 2.30 -10.16 -25.15
C ASP A 9 3.14 -10.34 -23.88
N LEU A 10 2.49 -10.52 -22.72
CA LEU A 10 3.18 -10.78 -21.44
C LEU A 10 3.95 -12.12 -21.49
N LYS A 11 3.35 -13.16 -22.07
CA LYS A 11 3.98 -14.45 -22.29
C LYS A 11 5.21 -14.34 -23.21
N TYR A 12 5.08 -13.60 -24.30
CA TYR A 12 6.18 -13.32 -25.22
C TYR A 12 7.32 -12.59 -24.49
N ASN A 13 7.03 -11.51 -23.77
CA ASN A 13 8.02 -10.76 -23.00
C ASN A 13 8.74 -11.65 -21.98
N LEU A 14 8.00 -12.50 -21.28
CA LEU A 14 8.58 -13.43 -20.31
C LEU A 14 9.54 -14.42 -20.97
N SER A 15 9.21 -14.91 -22.18
CA SER A 15 10.08 -15.83 -22.94
C SER A 15 11.40 -15.17 -23.35
N MET A 16 11.36 -13.86 -23.67
CA MET A 16 12.56 -13.09 -24.04
C MET A 16 13.50 -12.82 -22.86
N LEU A 17 13.00 -12.86 -21.62
CA LEU A 17 13.79 -12.63 -20.40
C LEU A 17 14.47 -13.89 -19.86
N ASP A 18 14.38 -15.02 -20.57
CA ASP A 18 14.94 -16.32 -20.14
C ASP A 18 14.58 -16.66 -18.69
N TYR A 19 13.29 -16.48 -18.37
CA TYR A 19 12.76 -16.62 -17.02
C TYR A 19 13.15 -17.94 -16.36
N SER A 20 13.08 -19.05 -17.10
CA SER A 20 13.34 -20.40 -16.56
C SER A 20 14.78 -20.59 -16.07
N ASN A 21 15.76 -19.98 -16.76
CA ASN A 21 17.17 -20.07 -16.39
C ASN A 21 17.63 -18.98 -15.42
N THR A 22 16.78 -17.96 -15.19
CA THR A 22 17.06 -16.85 -14.28
C THR A 22 16.25 -16.99 -12.98
N ILE A 23 15.08 -16.38 -12.92
CA ILE A 23 14.23 -16.35 -11.71
C ILE A 23 13.67 -17.75 -11.40
N GLY A 24 13.21 -18.50 -12.41
CA GLY A 24 12.67 -19.85 -12.24
C GLY A 24 13.69 -20.89 -11.75
N SER A 25 15.00 -20.63 -11.93
CA SER A 25 16.07 -21.48 -11.40
C SER A 25 16.35 -21.29 -9.92
N ILE A 26 15.85 -20.22 -9.31
CA ILE A 26 16.05 -19.94 -7.88
C ILE A 26 15.22 -20.95 -7.05
N GLU A 27 15.87 -21.66 -6.12
CA GLU A 27 15.28 -22.76 -5.34
C GLU A 27 13.89 -22.43 -4.77
N ARG A 28 13.75 -21.26 -4.14
CA ARG A 28 12.48 -20.82 -3.52
C ARG A 28 11.35 -20.56 -4.52
N PHE A 29 11.65 -20.50 -5.83
CA PHE A 29 10.68 -20.21 -6.88
C PHE A 29 10.49 -21.37 -7.85
N LYS A 30 11.04 -22.57 -7.57
CA LYS A 30 10.95 -23.72 -8.45
C LYS A 30 9.52 -24.16 -8.80
N GLU A 31 8.57 -23.92 -7.88
CA GLU A 31 7.16 -24.21 -8.12
C GLU A 31 6.47 -23.17 -9.03
N TYR A 32 7.14 -22.06 -9.30
CA TYR A 32 6.69 -21.00 -10.17
C TYR A 32 7.48 -21.03 -11.49
N ASP A 33 7.38 -22.11 -12.24
CA ASP A 33 7.89 -22.12 -13.61
C ASP A 33 7.12 -21.14 -14.51
N ALA A 34 7.56 -20.95 -15.76
CA ALA A 34 6.95 -19.97 -16.66
C ALA A 34 5.47 -20.27 -16.95
N ASP A 35 5.08 -21.54 -17.05
CA ASP A 35 3.71 -21.94 -17.35
C ASP A 35 2.80 -21.74 -16.12
N THR A 36 3.25 -22.10 -14.93
CA THR A 36 2.56 -21.87 -13.66
C THR A 36 2.36 -20.36 -13.43
N LEU A 37 3.42 -19.57 -13.61
CA LEU A 37 3.35 -18.11 -13.47
C LEU A 37 2.35 -17.51 -14.45
N MET A 38 2.38 -17.90 -15.73
CA MET A 38 1.44 -17.39 -16.72
C MET A 38 0.02 -17.89 -16.52
N SER A 39 -0.16 -19.07 -15.91
CA SER A 39 -1.51 -19.53 -15.50
C SER A 39 -2.10 -18.62 -14.43
N VAL A 40 -1.32 -18.27 -13.39
CA VAL A 40 -1.75 -17.31 -12.34
C VAL A 40 -2.07 -15.94 -12.94
N VAL A 41 -1.19 -15.42 -13.81
CA VAL A 41 -1.41 -14.14 -14.49
C VAL A 41 -2.65 -14.18 -15.38
N GLY A 42 -2.92 -15.31 -16.04
CA GLY A 42 -4.11 -15.53 -16.85
C GLY A 42 -5.42 -15.50 -16.05
N GLU A 43 -5.45 -16.11 -14.87
CA GLU A 43 -6.64 -16.05 -13.98
C GLU A 43 -6.87 -14.62 -13.46
N ILE A 44 -5.81 -13.90 -13.12
CA ILE A 44 -5.89 -12.47 -12.77
C ILE A 44 -6.41 -11.65 -13.98
N GLY A 45 -5.96 -11.98 -15.19
CA GLY A 45 -6.46 -11.38 -16.42
C GLY A 45 -7.97 -11.54 -16.60
N LYS A 46 -8.48 -12.76 -16.41
CA LYS A 46 -9.92 -13.05 -16.48
C LYS A 46 -10.71 -12.25 -15.44
N LEU A 47 -10.24 -12.21 -14.19
CA LEU A 47 -10.87 -11.42 -13.14
C LEU A 47 -10.97 -9.94 -13.54
N ASN A 48 -9.89 -9.39 -14.09
CA ASN A 48 -9.85 -7.99 -14.51
C ASN A 48 -10.78 -7.70 -15.70
N GLU A 49 -10.86 -8.60 -16.66
CA GLU A 49 -11.77 -8.48 -17.81
C GLU A 49 -13.25 -8.57 -17.43
N GLN A 50 -13.58 -9.41 -16.43
CA GLN A 50 -14.96 -9.71 -16.08
C GLN A 50 -15.54 -8.83 -14.99
N GLU A 51 -14.72 -8.44 -13.99
CA GLU A 51 -15.22 -7.75 -12.80
C GLU A 51 -14.60 -6.37 -12.60
N VAL A 52 -13.28 -6.22 -12.84
CA VAL A 52 -12.57 -4.98 -12.47
C VAL A 52 -12.87 -3.84 -13.42
N VAL A 53 -12.76 -4.06 -14.73
CA VAL A 53 -12.83 -3.00 -15.74
C VAL A 53 -14.14 -2.20 -15.70
N GLU A 54 -15.27 -2.85 -15.44
CA GLU A 54 -16.56 -2.18 -15.35
C GLU A 54 -16.62 -1.21 -14.16
N THR A 55 -15.90 -1.51 -13.08
CA THR A 55 -15.88 -0.64 -11.90
C THR A 55 -15.11 0.66 -12.10
N ASN A 56 -14.20 0.73 -13.08
CA ASN A 56 -13.42 1.93 -13.38
C ASN A 56 -14.32 3.12 -13.73
N LYS A 57 -15.19 2.93 -14.69
CA LYS A 57 -16.12 3.98 -15.16
C LYS A 57 -17.15 4.37 -14.08
N ILE A 58 -17.64 3.38 -13.32
CA ILE A 58 -18.59 3.61 -12.24
C ILE A 58 -17.88 4.42 -11.14
N GLY A 59 -16.74 3.95 -10.68
CA GLY A 59 -15.97 4.63 -9.64
C GLY A 59 -15.57 6.06 -10.01
N ASP A 60 -15.13 6.29 -11.24
CA ASP A 60 -14.74 7.63 -11.68
C ASP A 60 -15.91 8.63 -11.71
N ARG A 61 -17.13 8.15 -12.01
CA ARG A 61 -18.34 8.98 -12.01
C ARG A 61 -18.92 9.23 -10.63
N GLU A 62 -18.92 8.23 -9.77
CA GLU A 62 -19.41 8.33 -8.40
C GLU A 62 -18.44 9.10 -7.50
N GLY A 63 -17.13 8.91 -7.71
CA GLY A 63 -16.08 9.51 -6.89
C GLY A 63 -16.12 9.04 -5.45
N LEU A 64 -15.63 9.88 -4.56
CA LEU A 64 -15.52 9.64 -3.13
C LEU A 64 -16.51 10.53 -2.36
N LYS A 65 -16.95 10.07 -1.19
CA LYS A 65 -17.72 10.89 -0.24
C LYS A 65 -16.88 11.11 1.01
N PHE A 66 -16.60 12.38 1.33
CA PHE A 66 -15.96 12.78 2.56
C PHE A 66 -17.02 13.19 3.57
N ILE A 67 -17.01 12.60 4.76
CA ILE A 67 -17.92 12.87 5.88
C ILE A 67 -17.07 13.38 7.04
N PRO A 68 -17.03 14.72 7.27
CA PRO A 68 -16.18 15.29 8.32
C PRO A 68 -16.60 14.92 9.72
N ASP A 69 -17.90 14.71 9.94
CA ASP A 69 -18.53 14.45 11.25
C ASP A 69 -19.03 12.99 11.32
N GLY A 70 -18.22 12.02 10.91
CA GLY A 70 -18.54 10.60 11.03
C GLY A 70 -18.55 10.13 12.49
N ALA A 71 -19.08 8.94 12.75
CA ALA A 71 -19.29 8.42 14.10
C ALA A 71 -18.03 8.33 14.97
N GLU A 72 -16.88 8.10 14.34
CA GLU A 72 -15.57 8.00 15.02
C GLU A 72 -14.56 9.03 14.48
N GLY A 73 -15.06 10.16 13.98
CA GLY A 73 -14.28 11.19 13.31
C GLY A 73 -14.45 11.18 11.79
N PRO A 74 -13.64 11.93 11.04
CA PRO A 74 -13.77 12.03 9.60
C PRO A 74 -13.64 10.68 8.89
N GLU A 75 -14.56 10.42 7.94
CA GLU A 75 -14.66 9.19 7.16
C GLU A 75 -14.57 9.47 5.66
N VAL A 76 -14.04 8.52 4.92
CA VAL A 76 -14.06 8.52 3.45
C VAL A 76 -14.75 7.25 2.96
N HIS A 77 -15.84 7.43 2.22
CA HIS A 77 -16.58 6.34 1.61
C HIS A 77 -16.22 6.23 0.14
N THR A 78 -15.81 5.04 -0.24
CA THR A 78 -15.53 4.66 -1.63
C THR A 78 -16.81 4.26 -2.35
N PRO A 79 -16.83 4.24 -3.71
CA PRO A 79 -17.97 3.70 -4.47
C PRO A 79 -18.33 2.29 -3.99
N GLU A 80 -19.63 1.98 -3.87
CA GLU A 80 -20.09 0.70 -3.33
C GLU A 80 -19.58 -0.52 -4.13
N VAL A 81 -19.38 -0.34 -5.43
CA VAL A 81 -18.80 -1.38 -6.29
C VAL A 81 -17.38 -1.77 -5.87
N TYR A 82 -16.63 -0.86 -5.22
CA TYR A 82 -15.26 -1.12 -4.77
C TYR A 82 -15.21 -2.03 -3.56
N LYS A 83 -16.21 -2.00 -2.69
CA LYS A 83 -16.28 -2.91 -1.52
C LYS A 83 -16.40 -4.37 -1.97
N LYS A 84 -17.32 -4.62 -2.91
CA LYS A 84 -17.48 -5.96 -3.50
C LYS A 84 -16.20 -6.39 -4.23
N LEU A 85 -15.66 -5.50 -5.08
CA LEU A 85 -14.45 -5.76 -5.85
C LEU A 85 -13.26 -6.06 -4.92
N TYR A 86 -13.07 -5.24 -3.87
CA TYR A 86 -11.97 -5.47 -2.92
C TYR A 86 -12.08 -6.83 -2.24
N LYS A 87 -13.29 -7.23 -1.85
CA LYS A 87 -13.52 -8.56 -1.30
C LYS A 87 -13.10 -9.66 -2.29
N THR A 88 -13.51 -9.56 -3.56
CA THR A 88 -13.12 -10.52 -4.60
C THR A 88 -11.59 -10.58 -4.78
N VAL A 89 -10.93 -9.43 -4.91
CA VAL A 89 -9.46 -9.34 -5.07
C VAL A 89 -8.73 -9.86 -3.84
N ARG A 90 -9.20 -9.58 -2.65
CA ARG A 90 -8.65 -10.11 -1.40
C ARG A 90 -8.78 -11.63 -1.34
N ASP A 91 -9.99 -12.15 -1.58
CA ASP A 91 -10.30 -13.57 -1.48
C ASP A 91 -9.58 -14.40 -2.58
N SER A 92 -9.13 -13.77 -3.69
CA SER A 92 -8.29 -14.40 -4.70
C SER A 92 -6.83 -14.62 -4.27
N GLY A 93 -6.40 -14.07 -3.12
CA GLY A 93 -5.02 -14.13 -2.65
C GLY A 93 -4.04 -13.18 -3.36
N TYR A 94 -4.52 -12.33 -4.27
CA TYR A 94 -3.70 -11.39 -5.03
C TYR A 94 -2.82 -10.50 -4.14
N VAL A 95 -3.39 -9.97 -3.04
CA VAL A 95 -2.72 -8.98 -2.17
C VAL A 95 -1.42 -9.52 -1.58
N GLY A 96 -1.44 -10.79 -1.13
CA GLY A 96 -0.29 -11.46 -0.49
C GLY A 96 0.53 -12.36 -1.42
N ALA A 97 0.25 -12.41 -2.72
CA ALA A 97 0.80 -13.40 -3.63
C ALA A 97 2.34 -13.53 -3.59
N THR A 98 3.06 -12.41 -3.45
CA THR A 98 4.54 -12.39 -3.42
C THR A 98 5.14 -12.30 -2.02
N MET A 99 4.30 -12.30 -0.99
CA MET A 99 4.76 -12.27 0.41
C MET A 99 5.13 -13.67 0.89
N PRO A 100 6.02 -13.78 1.91
CA PRO A 100 6.43 -15.08 2.45
C PRO A 100 5.26 -15.90 2.98
N THR A 101 5.34 -17.23 2.80
CA THR A 101 4.33 -18.19 3.26
C THR A 101 4.18 -18.21 4.79
N GLU A 102 5.24 -17.90 5.53
CA GLU A 102 5.22 -17.81 7.01
C GLU A 102 4.23 -16.75 7.54
N PHE A 103 3.87 -15.75 6.72
CA PHE A 103 2.86 -14.73 7.03
C PHE A 103 1.54 -14.94 6.25
N GLY A 104 1.36 -16.12 5.64
CA GLY A 104 0.16 -16.44 4.85
C GLY A 104 0.23 -15.98 3.38
N GLY A 105 1.41 -15.58 2.89
CA GLY A 105 1.59 -15.18 1.49
C GLY A 105 1.77 -16.37 0.54
N GLY A 106 1.73 -16.11 -0.76
CA GLY A 106 1.91 -17.12 -1.80
C GLY A 106 3.36 -17.49 -2.09
N GLY A 107 4.34 -16.70 -1.64
CA GLY A 107 5.76 -16.93 -1.94
C GLY A 107 6.15 -16.74 -3.41
N ALA A 108 5.25 -16.22 -4.25
CA ALA A 108 5.48 -16.03 -5.67
C ALA A 108 6.63 -15.05 -5.96
N PRO A 109 7.35 -15.19 -7.08
CA PRO A 109 8.36 -14.22 -7.48
C PRO A 109 7.74 -12.87 -7.78
N PHE A 110 8.50 -11.81 -7.59
CA PHE A 110 8.02 -10.42 -7.80
C PHE A 110 7.59 -10.16 -9.26
N THR A 111 8.08 -10.94 -10.21
CA THR A 111 7.63 -10.93 -11.61
C THR A 111 6.11 -11.11 -11.70
N THR A 112 5.51 -11.95 -10.85
CA THR A 112 4.05 -12.12 -10.78
C THR A 112 3.34 -10.80 -10.48
N ALA A 113 3.85 -10.03 -9.51
CA ALA A 113 3.26 -8.74 -9.16
C ALA A 113 3.39 -7.69 -10.27
N ILE A 114 4.46 -7.74 -11.07
CA ILE A 114 4.66 -6.83 -12.19
C ILE A 114 3.69 -7.16 -13.34
N LEU A 115 3.64 -8.40 -13.78
CA LEU A 115 2.76 -8.82 -14.87
C LEU A 115 1.28 -8.63 -14.50
N SER A 116 0.89 -9.01 -13.28
CA SER A 116 -0.46 -8.81 -12.78
C SER A 116 -0.78 -7.33 -12.54
N GLY A 117 0.22 -6.54 -12.14
CA GLY A 117 0.10 -5.10 -11.92
C GLY A 117 -0.21 -4.34 -13.21
N GLU A 118 0.43 -4.69 -14.32
CA GLU A 118 0.12 -4.12 -15.64
C GLU A 118 -1.35 -4.33 -16.00
N ILE A 119 -1.85 -5.55 -15.87
CA ILE A 119 -3.25 -5.90 -16.13
C ILE A 119 -4.19 -5.11 -15.23
N GLY A 120 -3.89 -5.07 -13.92
CA GLY A 120 -4.73 -4.40 -12.94
C GLY A 120 -4.81 -2.90 -13.16
N ILE A 121 -3.67 -2.26 -13.38
CA ILE A 121 -3.60 -0.81 -13.60
C ILE A 121 -4.29 -0.43 -14.90
N ALA A 122 -4.10 -1.19 -15.98
CA ALA A 122 -4.78 -0.95 -17.25
C ALA A 122 -6.31 -1.11 -17.15
N SER A 123 -6.81 -1.95 -16.26
CA SER A 123 -8.25 -2.16 -16.06
C SER A 123 -8.89 -1.13 -15.12
N ASN A 124 -8.27 -0.82 -13.98
CA ASN A 124 -8.74 0.20 -13.03
C ASN A 124 -7.60 0.70 -12.13
N MET A 125 -6.86 1.71 -12.61
CA MET A 125 -5.75 2.32 -11.86
C MET A 125 -6.19 2.89 -10.52
N ALA A 126 -7.35 3.57 -10.47
CA ALA A 126 -7.85 4.19 -9.23
C ALA A 126 -8.00 3.19 -8.08
N PHE A 127 -8.46 1.99 -8.38
CA PHE A 127 -8.62 0.91 -7.41
C PHE A 127 -7.28 0.28 -7.02
N TYR A 128 -6.44 -0.07 -8.01
CA TYR A 128 -5.20 -0.82 -7.76
C TYR A 128 -4.10 -0.03 -7.06
N MET A 129 -4.23 1.30 -6.94
CA MET A 129 -3.30 2.10 -6.13
C MET A 129 -3.29 1.67 -4.66
N GLY A 130 -4.43 1.30 -4.06
CA GLY A 130 -4.50 0.85 -2.66
C GLY A 130 -3.72 -0.45 -2.40
N PRO A 131 -4.06 -1.57 -3.06
CA PRO A 131 -3.29 -2.82 -2.95
C PRO A 131 -1.81 -2.65 -3.31
N GLY A 132 -1.50 -1.79 -4.29
CA GLY A 132 -0.13 -1.49 -4.70
C GLY A 132 0.71 -0.87 -3.57
N LEU A 133 0.16 0.11 -2.85
CA LEU A 133 0.83 0.74 -1.70
C LEU A 133 0.94 -0.22 -0.51
N SER A 134 -0.09 -1.02 -0.26
CA SER A 134 -0.08 -2.04 0.80
C SER A 134 1.09 -3.02 0.63
N HIS A 135 1.40 -3.43 -0.61
CA HIS A 135 2.55 -4.29 -0.89
C HIS A 135 3.89 -3.64 -0.49
N GLY A 136 4.08 -2.35 -0.78
CA GLY A 136 5.26 -1.60 -0.35
C GLY A 136 5.39 -1.50 1.17
N ALA A 137 4.26 -1.28 1.86
CA ALA A 137 4.21 -1.26 3.33
C ALA A 137 4.60 -2.63 3.92
N MET A 138 4.03 -3.72 3.41
CA MET A 138 4.37 -5.08 3.81
C MET A 138 5.86 -5.38 3.65
N LYS A 139 6.46 -5.04 2.49
CA LYS A 139 7.90 -5.23 2.25
C LYS A 139 8.76 -4.44 3.23
N THR A 140 8.36 -3.24 3.58
CA THR A 140 9.10 -2.39 4.51
C THR A 140 9.03 -2.96 5.92
N ILE A 141 7.86 -3.36 6.41
CA ILE A 141 7.69 -4.01 7.71
C ILE A 141 8.46 -5.34 7.75
N LEU A 142 8.37 -6.17 6.70
CA LEU A 142 9.10 -7.43 6.61
C LEU A 142 10.63 -7.26 6.74
N LYS A 143 11.19 -6.22 6.14
CA LYS A 143 12.64 -6.00 6.10
C LYS A 143 13.18 -5.21 7.29
N LYS A 144 12.39 -4.30 7.86
CA LYS A 144 12.84 -3.33 8.87
C LYS A 144 12.06 -3.38 10.18
N GLY A 145 10.86 -3.97 10.20
CA GLY A 145 10.08 -4.12 11.43
C GLY A 145 10.74 -5.05 12.43
N SER A 146 10.50 -4.82 13.70
CA SER A 146 10.83 -5.79 14.75
C SER A 146 10.01 -7.07 14.55
N ASP A 147 10.43 -8.18 15.16
CA ASP A 147 9.69 -9.43 15.04
C ASP A 147 8.27 -9.31 15.62
N GLU A 148 8.09 -8.52 16.66
CA GLU A 148 6.78 -8.19 17.21
C GLU A 148 5.90 -7.48 16.17
N LEU A 149 6.40 -6.41 15.51
CA LEU A 149 5.66 -5.71 14.46
C LEU A 149 5.34 -6.62 13.28
N LYS A 150 6.27 -7.49 12.87
CA LYS A 150 6.02 -8.44 11.78
C LYS A 150 4.89 -9.41 12.12
N GLN A 151 4.96 -10.05 13.30
CA GLN A 151 3.95 -11.03 13.74
C GLN A 151 2.57 -10.39 13.90
N LYS A 152 2.53 -9.15 14.38
CA LYS A 152 1.29 -8.43 14.65
C LYS A 152 0.61 -7.93 13.37
N TYR A 153 1.35 -7.34 12.45
CA TYR A 153 0.77 -6.60 11.32
C TYR A 153 0.82 -7.32 9.97
N LEU A 154 1.86 -8.14 9.71
CA LEU A 154 2.00 -8.78 8.40
C LEU A 154 0.87 -9.75 8.07
N PRO A 155 0.41 -10.64 8.95
CA PRO A 155 -0.65 -11.58 8.59
C PRO A 155 -1.93 -10.89 8.08
N LYS A 156 -2.35 -9.81 8.74
CA LYS A 156 -3.53 -9.04 8.36
C LYS A 156 -3.35 -8.20 7.08
N LEU A 157 -2.17 -7.68 6.86
CA LEU A 157 -1.83 -6.98 5.62
C LEU A 157 -1.72 -7.95 4.44
N VAL A 158 -1.10 -9.12 4.65
CA VAL A 158 -0.90 -10.16 3.62
C VAL A 158 -2.23 -10.78 3.23
N SER A 159 -3.13 -11.05 4.18
CA SER A 159 -4.49 -11.52 3.88
C SER A 159 -5.36 -10.45 3.19
N GLY A 160 -4.96 -9.18 3.22
CA GLY A 160 -5.74 -8.06 2.72
C GLY A 160 -6.88 -7.62 3.64
N GLU A 161 -6.95 -8.13 4.88
CA GLU A 161 -7.89 -7.61 5.88
C GLU A 161 -7.59 -6.15 6.25
N TRP A 162 -6.31 -5.76 6.19
CA TRP A 162 -5.83 -4.40 6.39
C TRP A 162 -5.07 -3.90 5.18
N MET A 163 -5.06 -2.58 4.98
CA MET A 163 -4.24 -1.91 3.96
C MET A 163 -3.10 -1.11 4.59
N GLY A 164 -2.07 -0.83 3.78
CA GLY A 164 -0.93 -0.01 4.17
C GLY A 164 -0.78 1.25 3.34
N THR A 165 -0.27 2.32 3.91
CA THR A 165 -0.03 3.61 3.23
C THR A 165 1.37 4.14 3.47
N MET A 166 1.76 5.13 2.67
CA MET A 166 3.04 5.83 2.73
C MET A 166 2.82 7.33 3.02
N CYS A 167 3.29 7.79 4.18
CA CYS A 167 3.06 9.15 4.67
C CYS A 167 4.39 9.93 4.79
N LEU A 168 4.80 10.61 3.69
CA LEU A 168 6.04 11.37 3.60
C LEU A 168 5.78 12.87 3.59
N THR A 169 5.07 13.32 2.53
CA THR A 169 4.91 14.71 2.11
C THR A 169 4.13 15.52 3.12
N GLU A 170 4.59 16.73 3.35
CA GLU A 170 3.93 17.73 4.18
C GLU A 170 3.66 19.01 3.38
N PRO A 171 2.78 19.91 3.83
CA PRO A 171 2.44 21.12 3.07
C PRO A 171 3.63 21.96 2.62
N GLN A 172 4.70 21.98 3.41
CA GLN A 172 5.92 22.76 3.13
C GLN A 172 7.02 21.96 2.42
N CYS A 173 6.91 20.64 2.30
CA CYS A 173 7.96 19.81 1.71
C CYS A 173 7.46 18.49 1.13
N GLY A 174 8.03 18.12 -0.01
CA GLY A 174 7.81 16.85 -0.67
C GLY A 174 9.09 16.33 -1.31
N THR A 175 9.74 17.18 -2.11
CA THR A 175 11.05 16.89 -2.72
C THR A 175 12.16 16.93 -1.67
N ASP A 176 12.24 17.99 -0.87
CA ASP A 176 13.19 18.11 0.24
C ASP A 176 12.53 17.67 1.56
N LEU A 177 12.58 16.37 1.84
CA LEU A 177 12.07 15.80 3.07
C LEU A 177 12.87 16.19 4.32
N GLY A 178 14.05 16.80 4.18
CA GLY A 178 14.79 17.36 5.31
C GLY A 178 14.00 18.42 6.09
N LEU A 179 13.01 19.03 5.43
CA LEU A 179 12.14 20.09 5.98
C LEU A 179 10.88 19.57 6.69
N ILE A 180 10.67 18.26 6.86
CA ILE A 180 9.49 17.74 7.57
C ILE A 180 9.45 18.29 9.00
N LYS A 181 8.23 18.57 9.46
CA LYS A 181 7.93 19.10 10.81
C LYS A 181 7.19 18.11 11.70
N THR A 182 6.64 17.02 11.14
CA THR A 182 6.02 15.96 11.94
C THR A 182 6.99 15.45 12.98
N THR A 183 6.57 15.45 14.25
CA THR A 183 7.36 14.99 15.39
C THR A 183 6.86 13.65 15.91
N ALA A 184 7.73 12.90 16.59
CA ALA A 184 7.40 11.68 17.29
C ALA A 184 8.07 11.72 18.68
N ASN A 185 7.27 11.92 19.72
CA ASN A 185 7.73 12.01 21.09
C ASN A 185 7.65 10.62 21.75
N PRO A 186 8.72 10.12 22.38
CA PRO A 186 8.68 8.84 23.08
C PRO A 186 7.78 8.91 24.32
N VAL A 187 6.89 7.92 24.47
CA VAL A 187 6.01 7.75 25.62
C VAL A 187 5.96 6.26 25.95
N ASP A 188 6.49 5.86 27.07
CA ASP A 188 6.54 4.46 27.52
C ASP A 188 7.04 3.48 26.43
N ASP A 189 6.14 2.65 25.88
CA ASP A 189 6.42 1.61 24.89
C ASP A 189 6.13 2.04 23.43
N HIS A 190 5.69 3.28 23.23
CA HIS A 190 5.31 3.81 21.93
C HIS A 190 5.80 5.24 21.71
N TYR A 191 5.39 5.84 20.61
CA TYR A 191 5.62 7.25 20.28
C TYR A 191 4.29 7.94 20.01
N GLU A 192 4.17 9.20 20.41
CA GLU A 192 3.08 10.08 20.05
C GLU A 192 3.51 10.98 18.90
N LEU A 193 2.83 10.83 17.76
CA LEU A 193 3.13 11.58 16.55
C LEU A 193 2.20 12.79 16.42
N ASN A 194 2.80 13.94 16.06
CA ASN A 194 2.08 15.20 15.84
C ASN A 194 2.52 15.83 14.52
N GLY A 195 1.56 16.19 13.67
CA GLY A 195 1.84 16.82 12.39
C GLY A 195 0.78 16.58 11.32
N GLN A 196 1.09 16.96 10.10
CA GLN A 196 0.19 16.79 8.96
C GLN A 196 0.94 16.21 7.77
N LYS A 197 0.31 15.25 7.10
CA LYS A 197 0.78 14.67 5.84
C LYS A 197 -0.23 14.94 4.74
N ILE A 198 0.23 15.27 3.54
CA ILE A 198 -0.64 15.56 2.40
C ILE A 198 -0.41 14.60 1.25
N TRP A 199 -1.41 14.48 0.38
CA TRP A 199 -1.41 13.61 -0.82
C TRP A 199 -1.24 12.13 -0.49
N ILE A 200 -1.82 11.70 0.63
CA ILE A 200 -1.70 10.31 1.06
C ILE A 200 -2.75 9.45 0.35
N SER A 201 -2.29 8.68 -0.63
CA SER A 201 -3.15 7.73 -1.33
C SER A 201 -3.65 6.66 -0.38
N PHE A 202 -4.97 6.44 -0.39
CA PHE A 202 -5.66 5.52 0.52
C PHE A 202 -5.41 5.80 2.02
N GLY A 203 -5.16 7.08 2.36
CA GLY A 203 -4.96 7.51 3.75
C GLY A 203 -6.19 7.26 4.64
N GLU A 204 -7.39 7.39 4.09
CA GLU A 204 -8.65 7.02 4.73
C GLU A 204 -9.58 6.40 3.70
N HIS A 205 -10.27 5.31 4.06
CA HIS A 205 -11.25 4.61 3.23
C HIS A 205 -12.05 3.59 4.06
N ASP A 206 -13.11 3.05 3.45
CA ASP A 206 -14.03 2.07 4.06
C ASP A 206 -13.91 0.64 3.45
N LEU A 207 -12.80 0.33 2.76
CA LEU A 207 -12.58 -0.99 2.14
C LEU A 207 -12.02 -2.03 3.12
N THR A 208 -11.33 -1.58 4.18
CA THR A 208 -10.72 -2.45 5.21
C THR A 208 -11.01 -1.94 6.61
N GLU A 209 -10.97 -2.84 7.59
CA GLU A 209 -11.21 -2.51 8.99
C GLU A 209 -10.12 -1.59 9.57
N ASN A 210 -8.88 -1.79 9.13
CA ASN A 210 -7.74 -1.01 9.60
C ASN A 210 -6.83 -0.57 8.45
N ILE A 211 -6.13 0.54 8.67
CA ILE A 211 -5.14 1.10 7.75
C ILE A 211 -3.84 1.29 8.55
N ILE A 212 -2.74 0.79 8.00
CA ILE A 212 -1.42 0.86 8.63
C ILE A 212 -0.59 1.91 7.90
N HIS A 213 -0.40 3.06 8.54
CA HIS A 213 0.35 4.17 7.97
C HIS A 213 1.85 4.05 8.31
N LEU A 214 2.72 4.07 7.29
CA LEU A 214 4.15 4.23 7.47
C LEU A 214 4.51 5.71 7.39
N VAL A 215 4.80 6.33 8.54
CA VAL A 215 4.91 7.78 8.71
C VAL A 215 6.34 8.19 8.98
N LEU A 216 6.88 9.12 8.18
CA LEU A 216 8.16 9.79 8.46
C LEU A 216 7.97 10.91 9.48
N ALA A 217 8.76 10.89 10.55
CA ALA A 217 8.75 11.91 11.60
C ALA A 217 10.15 12.11 12.20
N LYS A 218 10.34 13.19 12.95
CA LYS A 218 11.57 13.52 13.67
C LYS A 218 11.39 13.27 15.17
N LEU A 219 12.39 12.68 15.78
CA LEU A 219 12.51 12.58 17.24
C LEU A 219 12.96 13.93 17.83
N PRO A 220 12.74 14.21 19.14
CA PRO A 220 13.17 15.46 19.77
C PRO A 220 14.69 15.70 19.69
N ASP A 221 15.48 14.62 19.72
CA ASP A 221 16.95 14.63 19.67
C ASP A 221 17.51 14.43 18.24
N ALA A 222 16.65 14.52 17.23
CA ALA A 222 17.02 14.24 15.86
C ALA A 222 17.99 15.31 15.31
N PRO A 223 19.06 14.91 14.60
CA PRO A 223 19.88 15.84 13.85
C PRO A 223 19.08 16.50 12.73
N ASP A 224 19.53 17.67 12.30
CA ASP A 224 18.91 18.42 11.21
C ASP A 224 18.95 17.67 9.86
N GLY A 225 17.97 18.00 9.01
CA GLY A 225 17.87 17.48 7.66
C GLY A 225 17.38 16.04 7.60
N ILE A 226 17.66 15.35 6.50
CA ILE A 226 17.16 14.00 6.20
C ILE A 226 17.75 12.91 7.11
N LYS A 227 18.91 13.17 7.71
CA LYS A 227 19.59 12.23 8.61
C LYS A 227 18.91 12.13 9.98
N GLY A 228 17.99 13.04 10.31
CA GLY A 228 17.22 13.01 11.55
C GLY A 228 15.87 12.31 11.42
N ILE A 229 15.51 11.85 10.23
CA ILE A 229 14.20 11.27 9.98
C ILE A 229 14.15 9.80 10.43
N SER A 230 13.10 9.45 11.18
CA SER A 230 12.76 8.09 11.58
C SER A 230 11.45 7.66 10.93
N LEU A 231 11.21 6.34 10.87
CA LEU A 231 9.98 5.77 10.31
C LEU A 231 9.14 5.15 11.42
N PHE A 232 7.85 5.42 11.40
CA PHE A 232 6.90 4.91 12.38
C PHE A 232 5.74 4.20 11.70
N LEU A 233 5.30 3.10 12.30
CA LEU A 233 4.06 2.41 11.99
C LEU A 233 2.96 2.99 12.88
N VAL A 234 1.95 3.57 12.26
CA VAL A 234 0.81 4.21 12.92
C VAL A 234 -0.48 3.58 12.41
N PRO A 235 -1.14 2.70 13.18
CA PRO A 235 -2.40 2.11 12.75
C PRO A 235 -3.56 3.10 12.90
N LYS A 236 -4.57 3.00 12.04
CA LYS A 236 -5.84 3.71 12.17
C LYS A 236 -6.61 3.29 13.42
N ARG A 237 -6.58 1.98 13.73
CA ARG A 237 -7.17 1.39 14.94
C ARG A 237 -6.12 0.68 15.76
N LEU A 238 -6.19 0.86 17.07
CA LEU A 238 -5.33 0.20 18.04
C LEU A 238 -5.78 -1.26 18.27
N GLU A 239 -5.04 -2.01 19.10
CA GLU A 239 -5.35 -3.42 19.39
C GLU A 239 -6.70 -3.65 20.08
N ASP A 240 -7.09 -2.73 20.94
CA ASP A 240 -8.39 -2.72 21.60
C ASP A 240 -9.53 -2.25 20.66
N ASN A 241 -9.22 -2.12 19.37
CA ASN A 241 -10.11 -1.60 18.33
C ASN A 241 -10.52 -0.12 18.51
N SER A 242 -9.95 0.59 19.46
CA SER A 242 -10.18 2.03 19.60
C SER A 242 -9.59 2.82 18.41
N ARG A 243 -10.20 3.96 18.08
CA ARG A 243 -9.71 4.86 17.04
C ARG A 243 -8.43 5.54 17.50
N ASN A 244 -7.36 5.41 16.73
CA ASN A 244 -6.13 6.16 16.96
C ASN A 244 -6.27 7.61 16.50
N GLN A 245 -5.46 8.50 17.02
CA GLN A 245 -5.51 9.93 16.77
C GLN A 245 -4.84 10.33 15.44
N ILE A 246 -5.21 9.62 14.37
CA ILE A 246 -4.86 9.93 12.99
C ILE A 246 -6.14 10.03 12.16
N PHE A 247 -6.39 11.20 11.56
CA PHE A 247 -7.65 11.51 10.90
C PHE A 247 -7.45 12.14 9.53
N CYS A 248 -8.38 11.83 8.62
CA CYS A 248 -8.46 12.51 7.33
C CYS A 248 -9.01 13.93 7.52
N GLY A 249 -8.23 14.95 7.18
CA GLY A 249 -8.62 16.35 7.22
C GLY A 249 -9.28 16.85 5.93
N GLY A 250 -9.28 16.02 4.87
CA GLY A 250 -9.85 16.37 3.58
C GLY A 250 -9.31 15.50 2.44
N LEU A 251 -9.94 15.61 1.28
CA LEU A 251 -9.58 14.93 0.05
C LEU A 251 -9.08 15.92 -1.00
N GLU A 252 -8.09 15.51 -1.77
CA GLU A 252 -7.62 16.25 -2.93
C GLU A 252 -8.56 16.06 -4.12
N HIS A 253 -8.83 17.17 -4.82
CA HIS A 253 -9.49 17.13 -6.12
C HIS A 253 -8.45 16.89 -7.22
N LYS A 254 -8.67 15.89 -8.06
CA LYS A 254 -7.72 15.46 -9.11
C LYS A 254 -8.33 15.54 -10.51
N LEU A 255 -7.49 15.54 -11.53
CA LEU A 255 -7.91 15.52 -12.94
C LEU A 255 -8.44 14.14 -13.37
N GLY A 256 -8.14 13.08 -12.65
CA GLY A 256 -8.57 11.72 -12.93
C GLY A 256 -8.41 10.85 -11.68
N ILE A 257 -8.65 9.54 -11.82
CA ILE A 257 -8.65 8.57 -10.70
C ILE A 257 -9.49 9.06 -9.50
N ASN A 258 -10.68 9.60 -9.78
CA ASN A 258 -11.52 10.30 -8.81
C ASN A 258 -11.94 9.43 -7.63
N SER A 259 -12.02 8.12 -7.80
CA SER A 259 -12.34 7.15 -6.74
C SER A 259 -11.14 6.61 -5.97
N SER A 260 -9.91 7.09 -6.27
CA SER A 260 -8.73 6.82 -5.44
C SER A 260 -8.62 7.88 -4.36
N PRO A 261 -8.79 7.56 -3.06
CA PRO A 261 -8.68 8.54 -1.99
C PRO A 261 -7.26 9.12 -1.95
N THR A 262 -7.15 10.44 -2.00
CA THR A 262 -5.89 11.17 -1.82
C THR A 262 -6.11 12.14 -0.68
N CYS A 263 -5.59 11.80 0.50
CA CYS A 263 -6.00 12.38 1.76
C CYS A 263 -4.98 13.37 2.31
N VAL A 264 -5.49 14.38 3.03
CA VAL A 264 -4.74 15.11 4.04
C VAL A 264 -4.88 14.36 5.35
N MET A 265 -3.77 13.92 5.96
CA MET A 265 -3.79 13.16 7.21
C MET A 265 -3.24 13.99 8.35
N ASN A 266 -4.06 14.22 9.37
CA ASN A 266 -3.68 14.93 10.59
C ASN A 266 -3.36 13.92 11.70
N LEU A 267 -2.23 14.12 12.37
CA LEU A 267 -1.80 13.35 13.54
C LEU A 267 -1.84 14.27 14.76
N ASP A 268 -2.57 13.87 15.79
CA ASP A 268 -2.71 14.60 17.06
C ASP A 268 -2.47 13.63 18.22
N ASN A 269 -1.20 13.49 18.66
CA ASN A 269 -0.76 12.47 19.59
C ASN A 269 -1.09 11.04 19.10
N ALA A 270 -0.98 10.81 17.79
CA ALA A 270 -1.22 9.50 17.19
C ALA A 270 -0.20 8.48 17.68
N LYS A 271 -0.65 7.37 18.25
CA LYS A 271 0.23 6.30 18.72
C LYS A 271 0.89 5.57 17.57
N GLY A 272 2.20 5.40 17.65
CA GLY A 272 2.99 4.71 16.63
C GLY A 272 4.22 4.00 17.22
N TRP A 273 4.77 3.08 16.44
CA TRP A 273 5.94 2.28 16.80
C TRP A 273 7.05 2.44 15.78
N LEU A 274 8.28 2.53 16.26
CA LEU A 274 9.45 2.70 15.40
C LEU A 274 9.64 1.49 14.47
N VAL A 275 9.87 1.77 13.17
CA VAL A 275 10.20 0.76 12.16
C VAL A 275 11.66 0.90 11.76
N GLY A 276 12.47 -0.08 12.09
CA GLY A 276 13.93 -0.02 11.93
C GLY A 276 14.60 0.82 13.04
N ASP A 277 15.75 1.43 12.73
CA ASP A 277 16.54 2.18 13.66
C ASP A 277 16.14 3.66 13.69
N LYS A 278 16.35 4.33 14.84
CA LYS A 278 16.25 5.79 14.95
C LYS A 278 17.15 6.47 13.90
N HIS A 279 16.64 7.53 13.30
CA HIS A 279 17.34 8.33 12.27
C HIS A 279 17.72 7.56 10.98
N LYS A 280 17.12 6.36 10.77
CA LYS A 280 17.23 5.56 9.55
C LYS A 280 15.91 5.45 8.77
N GLY A 281 14.97 6.36 9.06
CA GLY A 281 13.65 6.32 8.45
C GLY A 281 13.66 6.43 6.94
N MET A 282 14.56 7.24 6.37
CA MET A 282 14.71 7.34 4.91
C MET A 282 15.19 6.04 4.28
N GLU A 283 16.16 5.35 4.90
CA GLU A 283 16.64 4.05 4.42
C GLU A 283 15.51 3.00 4.43
N ALA A 284 14.71 2.97 5.48
CA ALA A 284 13.55 2.09 5.58
C ALA A 284 12.46 2.46 4.55
N MET A 285 12.14 3.74 4.42
CA MET A 285 11.12 4.22 3.49
C MET A 285 11.51 4.00 2.01
N PHE A 286 12.79 4.01 1.67
CA PHE A 286 13.25 3.72 0.31
C PHE A 286 12.87 2.31 -0.17
N LEU A 287 12.67 1.35 0.72
CA LEU A 287 12.14 0.03 0.34
C LEU A 287 10.75 0.16 -0.29
N MET A 288 9.87 0.94 0.35
CA MET A 288 8.54 1.22 -0.15
C MET A 288 8.56 2.12 -1.40
N MET A 289 9.38 3.18 -1.39
CA MET A 289 9.51 4.09 -2.52
C MET A 289 10.04 3.39 -3.78
N ASN A 290 10.99 2.47 -3.66
CA ASN A 290 11.51 1.74 -4.81
C ASN A 290 10.47 0.75 -5.37
N ASP A 291 9.69 0.11 -4.51
CA ASP A 291 8.55 -0.70 -4.94
C ASP A 291 7.51 0.15 -5.68
N ALA A 292 7.17 1.31 -5.12
CA ALA A 292 6.24 2.25 -5.73
C ALA A 292 6.75 2.80 -7.08
N ARG A 293 8.04 3.17 -7.19
CA ARG A 293 8.63 3.67 -8.45
C ARG A 293 8.50 2.67 -9.60
N LEU A 294 8.75 1.39 -9.32
CA LEU A 294 8.61 0.34 -10.34
C LEU A 294 7.15 0.20 -10.77
N LYS A 295 6.22 0.21 -9.82
CA LYS A 295 4.77 0.12 -10.10
C LYS A 295 4.21 1.37 -10.78
N VAL A 296 4.71 2.56 -10.44
CA VAL A 296 4.37 3.81 -11.15
C VAL A 296 4.85 3.78 -12.61
N GLY A 297 5.96 3.09 -12.88
CA GLY A 297 6.39 2.84 -14.26
C GLY A 297 5.40 2.02 -15.12
N LEU A 298 4.49 1.27 -14.47
CA LEU A 298 3.40 0.54 -15.14
C LEU A 298 2.16 1.42 -15.39
N GLN A 299 1.99 2.52 -14.65
CA GLN A 299 0.88 3.48 -14.73
C GLN A 299 1.01 4.40 -15.94
#